data_20ac89c632115706b262173f15c1e4cb
#
_entry.id   20ac89c632115706b262173f15c1e4cb
#
_cell.length_a   1.000
_cell.length_b   1.000
_cell.length_c   1.000
_cell.angle_alpha   90.00
_cell.angle_beta   90.00
_cell.angle_gamma   90.00
#
_symmetry.space_group_name_H-M   'P 1'
#
loop_
_entity.id
_entity.type
_entity.pdbx_description
1 polymer ?
#
loop_
_entity_poly.entity_id
_entity_poly.type
_entity_poly.pdbx_seq_one_letter_code
_entity_poly.pdbx_strand_id
1 'polypeptide(L)'
;MVFRLVLGCGTVGQPIVERLAEHDDRLLVIADAPNLVETLRDESIPARHEDPTDRSVLSALEMPDEIFIASDRTDVNRAALETARDQFPESLIVAYLGGNASPTDRNAFESRADRVIDPAAALADDIIDKSASSSAKNAIDLRSQLSKIDGRLGVFMHDNPDPDAIASAVALVNIAELVGLEADACYFGEISHQENRAMVNLLDLDLTNFERDDPLGDYSAFALVDHARPGVNDQLPEELHVDIVIDHHPPRGPVAGEFVDLRESAGATSTILTEYLDRFGLDIDPRIATALLYGIRIDTNDFTREVSAMDFQAASTLLPVVDTTKISQIEQPTIGGDTLEVIAKAIKNREQRESVAVAGVGRIGDRDALPQAADQLLAMEGVSTTLVFGFRDEMVFLSARSRASNVDLGETLRDAFDPIGSAGGHADMAGAQLEIGILGGADDEAELNSIFSVIEEVITDRFFEAIRTRPGTPVGAYDRTSEWLFQPGESGPNDGESA
;
A
#
# COMPACT_ATOMS: atom_id res chain seq x y z
N MET A 1 -0.49 -38.64 13.39
CA MET A 1 -0.72 -39.04 12.00
C MET A 1 -2.25 -39.11 11.87
N VAL A 2 -2.80 -38.25 11.05
CA VAL A 2 -4.26 -38.15 10.83
C VAL A 2 -4.68 -39.32 9.94
N PHE A 3 -5.79 -40.02 10.29
CA PHE A 3 -6.38 -41.05 9.44
C PHE A 3 -7.55 -40.47 8.66
N ARG A 4 -7.42 -40.38 7.33
CA ARG A 4 -8.42 -39.90 6.39
C ARG A 4 -9.05 -41.03 5.62
N LEU A 5 -10.36 -41.06 5.62
CA LEU A 5 -11.17 -42.03 4.88
C LEU A 5 -11.96 -41.32 3.77
N VAL A 6 -11.85 -41.81 2.54
CA VAL A 6 -12.64 -41.30 1.40
C VAL A 6 -13.68 -42.36 1.02
N LEU A 7 -14.96 -41.99 1.06
CA LEU A 7 -16.09 -42.83 0.70
C LEU A 7 -16.70 -42.41 -0.64
N GLY A 8 -16.54 -43.29 -1.64
CA GLY A 8 -16.84 -42.96 -3.03
C GLY A 8 -15.73 -42.03 -3.61
N CYS A 9 -15.48 -42.18 -4.89
CA CYS A 9 -14.54 -41.35 -5.58
C CYS A 9 -15.06 -41.12 -7.01
N GLY A 10 -15.54 -39.90 -7.25
CA GLY A 10 -16.04 -39.45 -8.55
C GLY A 10 -15.14 -38.40 -9.13
N THR A 11 -15.64 -37.61 -10.08
CA THR A 11 -14.93 -36.56 -10.82
C THR A 11 -14.33 -35.48 -9.90
N VAL A 12 -15.03 -35.17 -8.80
CA VAL A 12 -14.54 -34.23 -7.77
C VAL A 12 -13.68 -34.97 -6.72
N GLY A 13 -13.99 -36.23 -6.46
CA GLY A 13 -13.28 -37.03 -5.46
C GLY A 13 -11.85 -37.36 -5.84
N GLN A 14 -11.58 -37.61 -7.12
CA GLN A 14 -10.24 -37.97 -7.59
C GLN A 14 -9.20 -36.87 -7.32
N PRO A 15 -9.37 -35.60 -7.73
CA PRO A 15 -8.44 -34.53 -7.39
C PRO A 15 -8.25 -34.31 -5.89
N ILE A 16 -9.29 -34.58 -5.07
CA ILE A 16 -9.18 -34.52 -3.61
C ILE A 16 -8.25 -35.60 -3.10
N VAL A 17 -8.43 -36.85 -3.56
CA VAL A 17 -7.60 -37.99 -3.19
C VAL A 17 -6.15 -37.78 -3.58
N GLU A 18 -5.87 -37.29 -4.81
CA GLU A 18 -4.53 -36.99 -5.29
C GLU A 18 -3.83 -35.99 -4.38
N ARG A 19 -4.48 -34.87 -4.04
CA ARG A 19 -3.93 -33.85 -3.13
C ARG A 19 -3.77 -34.36 -1.70
N LEU A 20 -4.68 -35.18 -1.19
CA LEU A 20 -4.55 -35.77 0.13
C LEU A 20 -3.40 -36.77 0.21
N ALA A 21 -3.09 -37.46 -0.89
CA ALA A 21 -1.97 -38.39 -0.97
C ALA A 21 -0.59 -37.73 -0.94
N GLU A 22 -0.49 -36.43 -1.23
CA GLU A 22 0.75 -35.65 -1.12
C GLU A 22 1.16 -35.40 0.35
N HIS A 23 0.27 -35.64 1.30
CA HIS A 23 0.54 -35.42 2.73
C HIS A 23 0.99 -36.74 3.39
N ASP A 24 1.89 -36.65 4.38
CA ASP A 24 2.40 -37.81 5.14
C ASP A 24 1.39 -38.39 6.13
N ASP A 25 0.11 -38.38 5.77
CA ASP A 25 -0.99 -38.89 6.59
C ASP A 25 -1.50 -40.25 6.09
N ARG A 26 -2.21 -40.98 6.94
CA ARG A 26 -2.81 -42.26 6.57
C ARG A 26 -4.08 -42.03 5.76
N LEU A 27 -4.11 -42.42 4.50
CA LEU A 27 -5.24 -42.31 3.58
C LEU A 27 -5.79 -43.71 3.24
N LEU A 28 -7.12 -43.84 3.17
CA LEU A 28 -7.80 -45.01 2.64
C LEU A 28 -9.00 -44.58 1.79
N VAL A 29 -9.09 -45.08 0.57
CA VAL A 29 -10.22 -44.83 -0.33
C VAL A 29 -11.09 -46.12 -0.42
N ILE A 30 -12.40 -45.99 -0.28
CA ILE A 30 -13.38 -47.08 -0.52
C ILE A 30 -14.30 -46.61 -1.65
N ALA A 31 -14.31 -47.35 -2.75
CA ALA A 31 -15.10 -47.04 -3.93
C ALA A 31 -15.66 -48.32 -4.60
N ASP A 32 -16.80 -48.20 -5.22
CA ASP A 32 -17.49 -49.28 -5.93
C ASP A 32 -17.09 -49.42 -7.42
N ALA A 33 -16.21 -48.55 -7.90
CA ALA A 33 -15.69 -48.54 -9.28
C ALA A 33 -14.35 -49.29 -9.39
N PRO A 34 -14.32 -50.54 -9.94
CA PRO A 34 -13.10 -51.37 -9.93
C PRO A 34 -11.93 -50.73 -10.69
N ASN A 35 -12.18 -50.11 -11.86
CA ASN A 35 -11.14 -49.51 -12.69
C ASN A 35 -10.48 -48.34 -11.96
N LEU A 36 -11.25 -47.50 -11.25
CA LEU A 36 -10.75 -46.38 -10.46
C LEU A 36 -9.87 -46.87 -9.29
N VAL A 37 -10.34 -47.90 -8.59
CA VAL A 37 -9.56 -48.52 -7.49
C VAL A 37 -8.24 -49.10 -7.97
N GLU A 38 -8.22 -49.66 -9.16
CA GLU A 38 -6.99 -50.16 -9.79
C GLU A 38 -6.03 -48.99 -10.14
N THR A 39 -6.55 -47.92 -10.74
CA THR A 39 -5.74 -46.73 -11.05
C THR A 39 -5.14 -46.09 -9.77
N LEU A 40 -5.93 -45.92 -8.71
CA LEU A 40 -5.43 -45.39 -7.45
C LEU A 40 -4.32 -46.24 -6.83
N ARG A 41 -4.45 -47.58 -6.93
CA ARG A 41 -3.44 -48.53 -6.44
C ARG A 41 -2.14 -48.44 -7.26
N ASP A 42 -2.26 -48.27 -8.58
CA ASP A 42 -1.09 -48.12 -9.46
C ASP A 42 -0.34 -46.84 -9.13
N GLU A 43 -1.05 -45.79 -8.65
CA GLU A 43 -0.50 -44.53 -8.15
C GLU A 43 -0.03 -44.62 -6.67
N SER A 44 0.00 -45.84 -6.10
CA SER A 44 0.39 -46.09 -4.70
C SER A 44 -0.54 -45.52 -3.65
N ILE A 45 -1.79 -45.21 -4.02
CA ILE A 45 -2.81 -44.73 -3.11
C ILE A 45 -3.59 -45.95 -2.53
N PRO A 46 -3.68 -46.06 -1.19
CA PRO A 46 -4.42 -47.18 -0.58
C PRO A 46 -5.91 -47.09 -0.90
N ALA A 47 -6.40 -48.05 -1.71
CA ALA A 47 -7.79 -48.11 -2.14
C ALA A 47 -8.39 -49.52 -2.04
N ARG A 48 -9.70 -49.62 -1.69
CA ARG A 48 -10.46 -50.88 -1.64
C ARG A 48 -11.65 -50.81 -2.57
N HIS A 49 -11.85 -51.88 -3.33
CA HIS A 49 -13.07 -52.07 -4.12
C HIS A 49 -14.14 -52.68 -3.24
N GLU A 50 -14.90 -51.82 -2.59
CA GLU A 50 -16.00 -52.20 -1.67
C GLU A 50 -17.11 -51.15 -1.80
N ASP A 51 -18.31 -51.47 -1.33
CA ASP A 51 -19.45 -50.54 -1.30
C ASP A 51 -19.23 -49.49 -0.19
N PRO A 52 -19.09 -48.19 -0.53
CA PRO A 52 -18.88 -47.14 0.45
C PRO A 52 -20.09 -46.89 1.38
N THR A 53 -21.24 -47.51 1.09
CA THR A 53 -22.47 -47.43 1.90
C THR A 53 -22.66 -48.61 2.84
N ASP A 54 -21.84 -49.67 2.69
CA ASP A 54 -21.99 -50.89 3.47
C ASP A 54 -21.46 -50.72 4.90
N ARG A 55 -22.39 -50.86 5.85
CA ARG A 55 -22.08 -50.77 7.28
C ARG A 55 -21.06 -51.83 7.74
N SER A 56 -21.07 -53.01 7.14
CA SER A 56 -20.13 -54.05 7.52
C SER A 56 -18.69 -53.73 7.14
N VAL A 57 -18.51 -53.03 6.03
CA VAL A 57 -17.22 -52.53 5.57
C VAL A 57 -16.69 -51.47 6.52
N LEU A 58 -17.52 -50.47 6.86
CA LEU A 58 -17.10 -49.38 7.76
C LEU A 58 -16.85 -49.86 9.18
N SER A 59 -17.65 -50.80 9.70
CA SER A 59 -17.47 -51.32 11.06
C SER A 59 -16.18 -52.14 11.26
N ALA A 60 -15.52 -52.55 10.17
CA ALA A 60 -14.24 -53.25 10.20
C ALA A 60 -13.02 -52.30 10.19
N LEU A 61 -13.25 -51.00 10.12
CA LEU A 61 -12.19 -49.96 10.12
C LEU A 61 -11.95 -49.41 11.52
N GLU A 62 -10.75 -48.96 11.73
CA GLU A 62 -10.46 -48.05 12.84
C GLU A 62 -11.19 -46.73 12.62
N MET A 63 -11.50 -45.99 13.68
CA MET A 63 -12.17 -44.70 13.60
C MET A 63 -11.28 -43.70 12.87
N PRO A 64 -11.72 -43.16 11.73
CA PRO A 64 -10.98 -42.11 11.05
C PRO A 64 -11.15 -40.75 11.75
N ASP A 65 -10.13 -39.90 11.66
CA ASP A 65 -10.22 -38.52 12.13
C ASP A 65 -11.10 -37.68 11.21
N GLU A 66 -10.93 -37.88 9.88
CA GLU A 66 -11.67 -37.16 8.83
C GLU A 66 -12.25 -38.14 7.80
N ILE A 67 -13.48 -37.87 7.36
CA ILE A 67 -14.18 -38.63 6.32
C ILE A 67 -14.59 -37.67 5.20
N PHE A 68 -14.19 -38.00 3.98
CA PHE A 68 -14.61 -37.30 2.76
C PHE A 68 -15.61 -38.22 2.00
N ILE A 69 -16.82 -37.70 1.73
CA ILE A 69 -17.80 -38.39 0.92
C ILE A 69 -17.83 -37.71 -0.44
N ALA A 70 -17.38 -38.41 -1.49
CA ALA A 70 -16.98 -37.78 -2.74
C ALA A 70 -17.33 -38.55 -4.03
N SER A 71 -18.44 -39.33 -4.02
CA SER A 71 -19.01 -39.92 -5.24
C SER A 71 -19.77 -38.86 -6.06
N ASP A 72 -19.85 -39.02 -7.39
CA ASP A 72 -20.68 -38.16 -8.25
C ASP A 72 -22.19 -38.33 -8.02
N ARG A 73 -22.59 -39.41 -7.32
CA ARG A 73 -23.99 -39.79 -7.09
C ARG A 73 -24.49 -39.32 -5.75
N THR A 74 -25.49 -38.44 -5.77
CA THR A 74 -26.13 -37.87 -4.55
C THR A 74 -26.74 -38.96 -3.64
N ASP A 75 -27.40 -39.99 -4.23
CA ASP A 75 -28.01 -41.10 -3.46
C ASP A 75 -26.97 -41.94 -2.72
N VAL A 76 -25.80 -42.21 -3.36
CA VAL A 76 -24.69 -42.94 -2.75
C VAL A 76 -24.08 -42.09 -1.63
N ASN A 77 -23.81 -40.79 -1.90
CA ASN A 77 -23.22 -39.88 -0.91
C ASN A 77 -24.14 -39.76 0.33
N ARG A 78 -25.45 -39.66 0.15
CA ARG A 78 -26.40 -39.64 1.27
C ARG A 78 -26.35 -40.93 2.10
N ALA A 79 -26.38 -42.09 1.46
CA ALA A 79 -26.34 -43.36 2.16
C ALA A 79 -25.00 -43.58 2.89
N ALA A 80 -23.87 -43.20 2.23
CA ALA A 80 -22.56 -43.23 2.85
C ALA A 80 -22.45 -42.27 4.05
N LEU A 81 -23.03 -41.07 3.96
CA LEU A 81 -23.07 -40.10 5.07
C LEU A 81 -23.87 -40.64 6.27
N GLU A 82 -25.04 -41.20 6.01
CA GLU A 82 -25.87 -41.82 7.08
C GLU A 82 -25.10 -42.94 7.78
N THR A 83 -24.49 -43.86 7.03
CA THR A 83 -23.74 -44.97 7.57
C THR A 83 -22.45 -44.50 8.29
N ALA A 84 -21.72 -43.55 7.71
CA ALA A 84 -20.48 -43.02 8.30
C ALA A 84 -20.75 -42.27 9.62
N ARG A 85 -21.77 -41.41 9.68
CA ARG A 85 -22.14 -40.69 10.91
C ARG A 85 -22.61 -41.62 12.02
N ASP A 86 -23.40 -42.67 11.67
CA ASP A 86 -23.83 -43.66 12.63
C ASP A 86 -22.68 -44.53 13.18
N GLN A 87 -21.66 -44.82 12.34
CA GLN A 87 -20.54 -45.65 12.71
C GLN A 87 -19.40 -44.88 13.40
N PHE A 88 -19.18 -43.64 12.98
CA PHE A 88 -18.09 -42.77 13.41
C PHE A 88 -18.61 -41.39 13.88
N PRO A 89 -19.29 -41.31 15.02
CA PRO A 89 -19.94 -40.08 15.47
C PRO A 89 -19.01 -38.95 15.77
N GLU A 90 -17.74 -39.21 16.13
CA GLU A 90 -16.72 -38.24 16.49
C GLU A 90 -15.86 -37.75 15.31
N SER A 91 -15.95 -38.42 14.14
CA SER A 91 -15.16 -38.05 12.96
C SER A 91 -15.70 -36.78 12.31
N LEU A 92 -14.77 -35.93 11.80
CA LEU A 92 -15.12 -34.80 10.97
C LEU A 92 -15.57 -35.29 9.58
N ILE A 93 -16.82 -35.02 9.18
CA ILE A 93 -17.35 -35.44 7.89
C ILE A 93 -17.55 -34.27 6.95
N VAL A 94 -16.84 -34.31 5.84
CA VAL A 94 -17.00 -33.40 4.69
C VAL A 94 -17.74 -34.16 3.58
N ALA A 95 -18.89 -33.68 3.20
CA ALA A 95 -19.75 -34.39 2.24
C ALA A 95 -20.02 -33.54 0.98
N TYR A 96 -19.72 -34.12 -0.17
CA TYR A 96 -20.07 -33.59 -1.48
C TYR A 96 -21.51 -33.99 -1.84
N LEU A 97 -22.32 -33.01 -2.25
CA LEU A 97 -23.75 -33.27 -2.57
C LEU A 97 -23.95 -34.14 -3.82
N GLY A 98 -22.99 -34.20 -4.73
CA GLY A 98 -23.17 -34.82 -6.04
C GLY A 98 -23.72 -33.83 -7.09
N GLY A 99 -23.82 -34.28 -8.33
CA GLY A 99 -24.13 -33.39 -9.46
C GLY A 99 -25.60 -32.97 -9.59
N ASN A 100 -26.55 -33.64 -8.92
CA ASN A 100 -27.98 -33.41 -9.12
C ASN A 100 -28.78 -33.38 -7.78
N ALA A 101 -28.19 -32.74 -6.77
CA ALA A 101 -28.82 -32.65 -5.45
C ALA A 101 -30.05 -31.72 -5.45
N SER A 102 -31.15 -32.16 -4.86
CA SER A 102 -32.33 -31.33 -4.60
C SER A 102 -32.19 -30.52 -3.31
N PRO A 103 -33.01 -29.48 -3.09
CA PRO A 103 -33.03 -28.75 -1.80
C PRO A 103 -33.30 -29.67 -0.59
N THR A 104 -34.05 -30.74 -0.79
CA THR A 104 -34.35 -31.75 0.26
C THR A 104 -33.08 -32.55 0.59
N ASP A 105 -32.27 -32.88 -0.43
CA ASP A 105 -31.00 -33.58 -0.21
C ASP A 105 -30.05 -32.67 0.57
N ARG A 106 -29.92 -31.40 0.21
CA ARG A 106 -29.08 -30.42 0.93
C ARG A 106 -29.41 -30.42 2.43
N ASN A 107 -30.67 -30.27 2.82
CA ASN A 107 -31.08 -30.26 4.22
C ASN A 107 -30.70 -31.56 4.94
N ALA A 108 -30.80 -32.71 4.25
CA ALA A 108 -30.42 -34.00 4.80
C ALA A 108 -28.90 -34.09 5.06
N PHE A 109 -28.08 -33.56 4.16
CA PHE A 109 -26.62 -33.49 4.32
C PHE A 109 -26.21 -32.52 5.43
N GLU A 110 -26.78 -31.33 5.46
CA GLU A 110 -26.50 -30.31 6.49
C GLU A 110 -26.83 -30.76 7.91
N SER A 111 -27.78 -31.69 8.04
CA SER A 111 -28.17 -32.26 9.35
C SER A 111 -27.18 -33.30 9.90
N ARG A 112 -26.25 -33.82 9.07
CA ARG A 112 -25.40 -34.97 9.43
C ARG A 112 -23.93 -34.80 9.11
N ALA A 113 -23.54 -33.95 8.13
CA ALA A 113 -22.18 -33.60 7.82
C ALA A 113 -21.75 -32.35 8.58
N ASP A 114 -20.47 -32.25 8.94
CA ASP A 114 -19.90 -31.07 9.55
C ASP A 114 -19.64 -29.97 8.48
N ARG A 115 -19.39 -30.41 7.25
CA ARG A 115 -19.28 -29.54 6.07
C ARG A 115 -19.98 -30.17 4.87
N VAL A 116 -20.75 -29.35 4.15
CA VAL A 116 -21.40 -29.75 2.90
C VAL A 116 -20.80 -28.91 1.76
N ILE A 117 -20.43 -29.59 0.68
CA ILE A 117 -19.92 -28.97 -0.53
C ILE A 117 -20.95 -29.11 -1.65
N ASP A 118 -21.50 -27.98 -2.08
CA ASP A 118 -22.34 -27.86 -3.24
C ASP A 118 -21.56 -27.24 -4.40
N PRO A 119 -21.08 -28.04 -5.35
CA PRO A 119 -20.26 -27.51 -6.44
C PRO A 119 -21.06 -26.64 -7.40
N ALA A 120 -22.36 -26.89 -7.56
CA ALA A 120 -23.17 -26.04 -8.45
C ALA A 120 -23.36 -24.65 -7.87
N ALA A 121 -23.58 -24.55 -6.56
CA ALA A 121 -23.62 -23.24 -5.90
C ALA A 121 -22.24 -22.56 -5.92
N ALA A 122 -21.20 -23.25 -5.53
CA ALA A 122 -19.84 -22.71 -5.51
C ALA A 122 -19.39 -22.22 -6.90
N LEU A 123 -19.69 -23.01 -7.95
CA LEU A 123 -19.38 -22.61 -9.33
C LEU A 123 -20.25 -21.44 -9.79
N ALA A 124 -21.54 -21.41 -9.43
CA ALA A 124 -22.42 -20.31 -9.76
C ALA A 124 -21.98 -19.00 -9.08
N ASP A 125 -21.60 -19.07 -7.80
CA ASP A 125 -21.09 -17.94 -7.04
C ASP A 125 -19.77 -17.42 -7.66
N ASP A 126 -18.84 -18.30 -8.03
CA ASP A 126 -17.58 -17.94 -8.69
C ASP A 126 -17.82 -17.31 -10.08
N ILE A 127 -18.75 -17.87 -10.88
CA ILE A 127 -19.12 -17.30 -12.17
C ILE A 127 -19.77 -15.93 -12.00
N ILE A 128 -20.68 -15.78 -11.04
CA ILE A 128 -21.36 -14.50 -10.78
C ILE A 128 -20.36 -13.46 -10.31
N ASP A 129 -19.47 -13.81 -9.39
CA ASP A 129 -18.44 -12.91 -8.91
C ASP A 129 -17.52 -12.45 -10.04
N LYS A 130 -17.06 -13.38 -10.88
CA LYS A 130 -16.17 -13.07 -12.01
C LYS A 130 -16.84 -12.35 -13.18
N SER A 131 -18.17 -12.43 -13.35
CA SER A 131 -18.84 -11.94 -14.55
C SER A 131 -19.96 -10.92 -14.31
N ALA A 132 -20.56 -10.87 -13.13
CA ALA A 132 -21.76 -10.06 -12.86
C ALA A 132 -21.63 -9.13 -11.64
N SER A 133 -20.52 -9.15 -10.93
CA SER A 133 -20.25 -8.21 -9.85
C SER A 133 -20.00 -6.79 -10.39
N SER A 134 -20.15 -5.77 -9.55
CA SER A 134 -19.80 -4.38 -9.91
C SER A 134 -18.35 -4.24 -10.36
N SER A 135 -17.44 -4.94 -9.69
CA SER A 135 -16.03 -4.99 -10.05
C SER A 135 -15.78 -5.63 -11.41
N ALA A 136 -16.48 -6.72 -11.75
CA ALA A 136 -16.38 -7.33 -13.08
C ALA A 136 -16.85 -6.37 -14.17
N LYS A 137 -17.94 -5.64 -13.92
CA LYS A 137 -18.44 -4.61 -14.83
C LYS A 137 -17.39 -3.49 -15.01
N ASN A 138 -16.85 -2.95 -13.92
CA ASN A 138 -15.83 -1.91 -13.99
C ASN A 138 -14.58 -2.38 -14.76
N ALA A 139 -14.16 -3.64 -14.61
CA ALA A 139 -13.05 -4.19 -15.40
C ALA A 139 -13.36 -4.23 -16.91
N ILE A 140 -14.57 -4.64 -17.28
CA ILE A 140 -15.02 -4.62 -18.68
C ILE A 140 -15.06 -3.19 -19.22
N ASP A 141 -15.60 -2.25 -18.45
CA ASP A 141 -15.72 -0.85 -18.84
C ASP A 141 -14.33 -0.20 -18.98
N LEU A 142 -13.40 -0.45 -18.04
CA LEU A 142 -12.00 0.01 -18.12
C LEU A 142 -11.31 -0.53 -19.37
N ARG A 143 -11.40 -1.84 -19.64
CA ARG A 143 -10.83 -2.44 -20.83
C ARG A 143 -11.41 -1.85 -22.10
N SER A 144 -12.73 -1.60 -22.12
CA SER A 144 -13.41 -0.95 -23.23
C SER A 144 -12.91 0.48 -23.46
N GLN A 145 -12.67 1.22 -22.39
CA GLN A 145 -12.15 2.60 -22.48
C GLN A 145 -10.70 2.59 -22.99
N LEU A 146 -9.82 1.78 -22.41
CA LEU A 146 -8.43 1.63 -22.88
C LEU A 146 -8.36 1.26 -24.38
N SER A 147 -9.24 0.37 -24.84
CA SER A 147 -9.27 -0.08 -26.24
C SER A 147 -9.77 1.00 -27.24
N LYS A 148 -10.35 2.10 -26.77
CA LYS A 148 -10.79 3.23 -27.61
C LYS A 148 -9.71 4.29 -27.81
N ILE A 149 -8.69 4.29 -26.95
CA ILE A 149 -7.62 5.27 -26.99
C ILE A 149 -6.74 4.96 -28.21
N ASP A 150 -6.54 5.98 -29.06
CA ASP A 150 -5.64 5.93 -30.20
C ASP A 150 -4.44 6.84 -29.91
N GLY A 151 -3.26 6.23 -29.77
CA GLY A 151 -2.00 6.90 -29.43
C GLY A 151 -1.43 6.48 -28.10
N ARG A 152 -1.00 7.42 -27.25
CA ARG A 152 -0.28 7.16 -26.00
C ARG A 152 -1.07 7.68 -24.80
N LEU A 153 -1.11 6.90 -23.71
CA LEU A 153 -1.77 7.24 -22.45
C LEU A 153 -0.76 7.78 -21.45
N GLY A 154 -0.98 8.98 -20.91
CA GLY A 154 -0.27 9.45 -19.73
C GLY A 154 -1.04 9.08 -18.45
N VAL A 155 -0.45 8.30 -17.56
CA VAL A 155 -1.02 7.95 -16.25
C VAL A 155 -0.39 8.85 -15.21
N PHE A 156 -1.10 9.88 -14.79
CA PHE A 156 -0.58 10.91 -13.90
C PHE A 156 -0.90 10.61 -12.44
N MET A 157 0.12 10.76 -11.62
CA MET A 157 0.08 10.74 -10.16
C MET A 157 0.03 12.18 -9.63
N HIS A 158 -0.30 12.34 -8.36
CA HIS A 158 -0.19 13.64 -7.68
C HIS A 158 1.29 14.08 -7.51
N ASP A 159 1.52 15.36 -7.22
CA ASP A 159 2.86 15.92 -6.95
C ASP A 159 3.51 15.24 -5.75
N ASN A 160 4.83 14.98 -5.84
CA ASN A 160 5.56 14.24 -4.80
C ASN A 160 4.89 12.90 -4.46
N PRO A 161 4.73 12.00 -5.45
CA PRO A 161 3.90 10.82 -5.32
C PRO A 161 4.40 9.90 -4.19
N ASP A 162 3.45 9.36 -3.47
CA ASP A 162 3.66 8.37 -2.44
C ASP A 162 3.69 6.93 -3.02
N PRO A 163 3.93 5.90 -2.20
CA PRO A 163 4.01 4.53 -2.69
C PRO A 163 2.72 4.02 -3.34
N ASP A 164 1.55 4.48 -2.89
CA ASP A 164 0.27 4.04 -3.46
C ASP A 164 0.05 4.63 -4.85
N ALA A 165 0.28 5.93 -5.02
CA ALA A 165 0.22 6.60 -6.32
C ALA A 165 1.20 5.97 -7.32
N ILE A 166 2.47 5.75 -6.91
CA ILE A 166 3.51 5.15 -7.77
C ILE A 166 3.11 3.74 -8.22
N ALA A 167 2.71 2.88 -7.27
CA ALA A 167 2.33 1.50 -7.56
C ALA A 167 1.09 1.44 -8.48
N SER A 168 0.11 2.30 -8.21
CA SER A 168 -1.12 2.41 -8.99
C SER A 168 -0.86 2.84 -10.42
N ALA A 169 0.01 3.83 -10.63
CA ALA A 169 0.35 4.28 -11.96
C ALA A 169 1.04 3.17 -12.79
N VAL A 170 2.05 2.52 -12.22
CA VAL A 170 2.76 1.42 -12.90
C VAL A 170 1.84 0.24 -13.18
N ALA A 171 0.92 -0.08 -12.26
CA ALA A 171 -0.07 -1.14 -12.48
C ALA A 171 -1.05 -0.80 -13.61
N LEU A 172 -1.53 0.46 -13.70
CA LEU A 172 -2.42 0.87 -14.79
C LEU A 172 -1.70 0.89 -16.14
N VAL A 173 -0.42 1.27 -16.19
CA VAL A 173 0.43 1.13 -17.39
C VAL A 173 0.48 -0.33 -17.83
N ASN A 174 0.73 -1.27 -16.92
CA ASN A 174 0.76 -2.70 -17.24
C ASN A 174 -0.61 -3.22 -17.73
N ILE A 175 -1.71 -2.70 -17.20
CA ILE A 175 -3.05 -3.01 -17.69
C ILE A 175 -3.29 -2.45 -19.10
N ALA A 176 -2.78 -1.26 -19.41
CA ALA A 176 -2.90 -0.66 -20.75
C ALA A 176 -2.16 -1.49 -21.81
N GLU A 177 -1.00 -2.06 -21.47
CA GLU A 177 -0.25 -2.97 -22.35
C GLU A 177 -1.05 -4.20 -22.76
N LEU A 178 -1.97 -4.69 -21.92
CA LEU A 178 -2.86 -5.82 -22.24
C LEU A 178 -3.69 -5.60 -23.50
N VAL A 179 -4.07 -4.35 -23.77
CA VAL A 179 -4.82 -3.98 -24.99
C VAL A 179 -3.91 -3.45 -26.11
N GLY A 180 -2.59 -3.49 -25.91
CA GLY A 180 -1.59 -3.00 -26.87
C GLY A 180 -1.47 -1.47 -26.90
N LEU A 181 -1.91 -0.79 -25.84
CA LEU A 181 -1.83 0.65 -25.70
C LEU A 181 -0.49 1.04 -25.05
N GLU A 182 0.28 1.92 -25.68
CA GLU A 182 1.46 2.53 -25.08
C GLU A 182 1.05 3.49 -23.95
N ALA A 183 1.70 3.36 -22.79
CA ALA A 183 1.40 4.20 -21.64
C ALA A 183 2.65 4.47 -20.80
N ASP A 184 2.67 5.61 -20.10
CA ASP A 184 3.73 5.97 -19.16
C ASP A 184 3.14 6.38 -17.81
N ALA A 185 3.84 6.02 -16.74
CA ALA A 185 3.57 6.50 -15.39
C ALA A 185 4.25 7.87 -15.20
N CYS A 186 3.45 8.92 -15.00
CA CYS A 186 3.87 10.33 -15.06
C CYS A 186 3.65 11.04 -13.73
N TYR A 187 4.55 11.96 -13.38
CA TYR A 187 4.41 12.82 -12.21
C TYR A 187 5.08 14.17 -12.42
N PHE A 188 4.69 15.15 -11.60
CA PHE A 188 5.36 16.47 -11.55
C PHE A 188 6.21 16.62 -10.29
N GLY A 189 7.26 17.43 -10.42
CA GLY A 189 8.10 17.79 -9.29
C GLY A 189 9.12 16.70 -8.89
N GLU A 190 9.35 16.54 -7.59
CA GLU A 190 10.37 15.64 -7.06
C GLU A 190 9.74 14.57 -6.16
N ILE A 191 10.25 13.35 -6.20
CA ILE A 191 9.98 12.32 -5.19
C ILE A 191 10.87 12.62 -3.98
N SER A 192 10.34 13.33 -2.99
CA SER A 192 11.13 13.89 -1.88
C SER A 192 11.41 12.88 -0.76
N HIS A 193 10.52 11.91 -0.53
CA HIS A 193 10.68 10.91 0.52
C HIS A 193 11.71 9.85 0.12
N GLN A 194 12.60 9.52 1.07
CA GLN A 194 13.70 8.57 0.80
C GLN A 194 13.18 7.17 0.49
N GLU A 195 12.13 6.74 1.17
CA GLU A 195 11.49 5.44 0.99
C GLU A 195 10.87 5.34 -0.41
N ASN A 196 10.21 6.41 -0.89
CA ASN A 196 9.59 6.44 -2.22
C ASN A 196 10.67 6.37 -3.32
N ARG A 197 11.77 7.12 -3.18
CA ARG A 197 12.94 6.98 -4.08
C ARG A 197 13.57 5.59 -4.03
N ALA A 198 13.68 5.02 -2.82
CA ALA A 198 14.20 3.66 -2.65
C ALA A 198 13.30 2.63 -3.35
N MET A 199 11.98 2.78 -3.25
CA MET A 199 11.00 1.93 -3.93
C MET A 199 11.22 1.99 -5.46
N VAL A 200 11.24 3.18 -6.05
CA VAL A 200 11.44 3.35 -7.50
C VAL A 200 12.76 2.71 -7.95
N ASN A 201 13.85 2.98 -7.24
CA ASN A 201 15.18 2.48 -7.62
C ASN A 201 15.34 0.97 -7.39
N LEU A 202 14.88 0.43 -6.24
CA LEU A 202 15.04 -0.99 -5.93
C LEU A 202 14.14 -1.88 -6.78
N LEU A 203 12.96 -1.39 -7.16
CA LEU A 203 12.03 -2.11 -8.01
C LEU A 203 12.24 -1.82 -9.50
N ASP A 204 13.16 -0.92 -9.85
CA ASP A 204 13.45 -0.54 -11.24
C ASP A 204 12.15 -0.13 -11.97
N LEU A 205 11.42 0.83 -11.39
CA LEU A 205 10.17 1.33 -11.93
C LEU A 205 10.42 2.48 -12.89
N ASP A 206 9.87 2.37 -14.09
CA ASP A 206 9.98 3.41 -15.12
C ASP A 206 8.94 4.50 -14.86
N LEU A 207 9.41 5.71 -14.53
CA LEU A 207 8.57 6.87 -14.29
C LEU A 207 9.04 8.05 -15.15
N THR A 208 8.10 8.79 -15.71
CA THR A 208 8.35 10.01 -16.49
C THR A 208 8.08 11.24 -15.61
N ASN A 209 9.12 12.02 -15.37
CA ASN A 209 9.03 13.28 -14.62
C ASN A 209 8.71 14.44 -15.57
N PHE A 210 7.82 15.32 -15.14
CA PHE A 210 7.46 16.55 -15.83
C PHE A 210 7.79 17.78 -14.97
N GLU A 211 8.23 18.85 -15.61
CA GLU A 211 8.23 20.18 -15.03
C GLU A 211 6.91 20.90 -15.39
N ARG A 212 6.56 21.93 -14.62
CA ARG A 212 5.27 22.63 -14.74
C ARG A 212 4.91 23.10 -16.16
N ASP A 213 5.90 23.49 -16.93
CA ASP A 213 5.71 24.08 -18.26
C ASP A 213 6.01 23.08 -19.40
N ASP A 214 6.25 21.81 -19.07
CA ASP A 214 6.54 20.79 -20.07
C ASP A 214 5.31 20.49 -20.94
N PRO A 215 5.49 20.33 -22.25
CA PRO A 215 4.40 20.05 -23.13
C PRO A 215 3.88 18.61 -22.96
N LEU A 216 2.58 18.45 -22.76
CA LEU A 216 1.90 17.15 -22.70
C LEU A 216 1.54 16.58 -24.09
N GLY A 217 2.06 17.16 -25.15
CA GLY A 217 1.63 16.92 -26.52
C GLY A 217 1.92 15.52 -27.10
N ASP A 218 2.74 14.70 -26.40
CA ASP A 218 3.03 13.34 -26.81
C ASP A 218 1.93 12.35 -26.35
N TYR A 219 1.02 12.76 -25.48
CA TYR A 219 -0.10 11.98 -25.00
C TYR A 219 -1.40 12.38 -25.67
N SER A 220 -2.18 11.39 -26.05
CA SER A 220 -3.50 11.56 -26.65
C SER A 220 -4.65 11.30 -25.66
N ALA A 221 -4.35 10.68 -24.52
CA ALA A 221 -5.29 10.39 -23.46
C ALA A 221 -4.62 10.52 -22.07
N PHE A 222 -5.42 10.80 -21.05
CA PHE A 222 -4.95 11.08 -19.69
C PHE A 222 -5.70 10.24 -18.67
N ALA A 223 -4.95 9.57 -17.79
CA ALA A 223 -5.48 8.88 -16.63
C ALA A 223 -4.96 9.53 -15.36
N LEU A 224 -5.81 9.62 -14.34
CA LEU A 224 -5.44 10.02 -13.00
C LEU A 224 -5.56 8.83 -12.06
N VAL A 225 -4.54 8.60 -11.24
CA VAL A 225 -4.53 7.58 -10.19
C VAL A 225 -4.20 8.21 -8.85
N ASP A 226 -4.89 7.75 -7.81
CA ASP A 226 -4.70 8.19 -6.44
C ASP A 226 -5.04 9.69 -6.21
N HIS A 227 -5.67 10.28 -7.15
CA HIS A 227 -6.34 11.56 -7.09
C HIS A 227 -7.36 11.67 -8.23
N ALA A 228 -8.39 12.49 -8.06
CA ALA A 228 -9.55 12.46 -8.94
C ALA A 228 -9.74 13.69 -9.82
N ARG A 229 -8.89 14.70 -9.73
CA ARG A 229 -9.11 15.98 -10.44
C ARG A 229 -7.79 16.60 -10.90
N PRO A 230 -7.68 16.98 -12.18
CA PRO A 230 -6.52 17.70 -12.67
C PRO A 230 -6.42 19.09 -12.01
N GLY A 231 -5.19 19.57 -11.78
CA GLY A 231 -4.90 20.82 -11.10
C GLY A 231 -5.09 20.80 -9.58
N VAL A 232 -5.41 19.64 -9.02
CA VAL A 232 -5.55 19.46 -7.56
C VAL A 232 -4.54 18.43 -7.10
N ASN A 233 -3.52 18.87 -6.36
CA ASN A 233 -2.34 18.08 -5.98
C ASN A 233 -1.49 17.61 -7.17
N ASP A 234 -1.66 18.18 -8.33
CA ASP A 234 -0.84 18.00 -9.53
C ASP A 234 -0.69 19.35 -10.25
N GLN A 235 0.09 19.40 -11.33
CA GLN A 235 0.31 20.61 -12.11
C GLN A 235 -0.35 20.54 -13.49
N LEU A 236 -1.28 19.62 -13.68
CA LEU A 236 -2.09 19.55 -14.91
C LEU A 236 -3.03 20.74 -15.04
N PRO A 237 -3.36 21.17 -16.25
CA PRO A 237 -4.40 22.19 -16.46
C PRO A 237 -5.74 21.75 -15.87
N GLU A 238 -6.42 22.60 -15.10
CA GLU A 238 -7.71 22.28 -14.46
C GLU A 238 -8.80 21.87 -15.49
N GLU A 239 -8.69 22.35 -16.73
CA GLU A 239 -9.65 22.07 -17.81
C GLU A 239 -9.22 20.85 -18.68
N LEU A 240 -8.17 20.11 -18.26
CA LEU A 240 -7.71 18.95 -19.01
C LEU A 240 -8.81 17.90 -19.09
N HIS A 241 -9.06 17.38 -20.31
CA HIS A 241 -9.94 16.24 -20.48
C HIS A 241 -9.25 14.98 -19.92
N VAL A 242 -9.92 14.29 -19.02
CA VAL A 242 -9.42 13.06 -18.40
C VAL A 242 -10.25 11.88 -18.90
N ASP A 243 -9.59 10.84 -19.39
CA ASP A 243 -10.24 9.64 -19.89
C ASP A 243 -10.53 8.62 -18.79
N ILE A 244 -9.60 8.48 -17.83
CA ILE A 244 -9.67 7.47 -16.77
C ILE A 244 -9.34 8.11 -15.43
N VAL A 245 -10.16 7.82 -14.39
CA VAL A 245 -9.91 8.18 -13.00
C VAL A 245 -10.08 6.94 -12.14
N ILE A 246 -9.06 6.59 -11.36
CA ILE A 246 -9.11 5.50 -10.37
C ILE A 246 -8.53 6.03 -9.06
N ASP A 247 -9.36 6.08 -8.01
CA ASP A 247 -8.98 6.71 -6.74
C ASP A 247 -9.78 6.11 -5.57
N HIS A 248 -9.19 6.07 -4.40
CA HIS A 248 -9.84 5.62 -3.18
C HIS A 248 -10.25 6.80 -2.25
N HIS A 249 -9.80 8.00 -2.55
CA HIS A 249 -10.10 9.17 -1.73
C HIS A 249 -11.55 9.66 -1.92
N PRO A 250 -12.19 10.22 -0.87
CA PRO A 250 -13.49 10.85 -1.01
C PRO A 250 -13.39 12.09 -1.91
N PRO A 251 -14.22 12.20 -2.96
CA PRO A 251 -14.14 13.29 -3.92
C PRO A 251 -14.52 14.61 -3.24
N ARG A 252 -13.62 15.61 -3.30
CA ARG A 252 -13.87 16.97 -2.79
C ARG A 252 -14.61 17.90 -3.77
N GLY A 253 -15.24 17.33 -4.79
CA GLY A 253 -15.98 18.06 -5.82
C GLY A 253 -16.35 17.15 -6.99
N PRO A 254 -16.94 17.72 -8.07
CA PRO A 254 -17.28 16.93 -9.26
C PRO A 254 -16.04 16.29 -9.87
N VAL A 255 -16.12 15.00 -10.15
CA VAL A 255 -15.10 14.25 -10.89
C VAL A 255 -15.62 14.02 -12.30
N ALA A 256 -14.80 14.33 -13.29
CA ALA A 256 -15.13 14.14 -14.70
C ALA A 256 -14.10 13.21 -15.35
N GLY A 257 -14.57 12.16 -15.99
CA GLY A 257 -13.79 11.19 -16.76
C GLY A 257 -14.73 10.33 -17.57
N GLU A 258 -14.23 9.76 -18.68
CA GLU A 258 -15.00 8.80 -19.48
C GLU A 258 -15.18 7.47 -18.74
N PHE A 259 -14.17 7.08 -17.95
CA PHE A 259 -14.22 6.00 -16.97
C PHE A 259 -13.83 6.54 -15.59
N VAL A 260 -14.66 6.31 -14.59
CA VAL A 260 -14.43 6.76 -13.21
C VAL A 260 -14.71 5.62 -12.24
N ASP A 261 -13.71 5.21 -11.47
CA ASP A 261 -13.85 4.24 -10.39
C ASP A 261 -13.32 4.83 -9.08
N LEU A 262 -14.25 5.32 -8.26
CA LEU A 262 -13.96 5.87 -6.93
C LEU A 262 -14.46 4.91 -5.87
N ARG A 263 -13.55 4.41 -5.03
CA ARG A 263 -13.89 3.42 -3.98
C ARG A 263 -13.37 3.82 -2.61
N GLU A 264 -14.11 4.70 -1.95
CA GLU A 264 -13.82 5.12 -0.57
C GLU A 264 -13.74 3.96 0.45
N SER A 265 -14.24 2.77 0.09
CA SER A 265 -14.14 1.57 0.92
C SER A 265 -12.82 0.82 0.78
N ALA A 266 -12.00 1.12 -0.22
CA ALA A 266 -10.67 0.57 -0.36
C ALA A 266 -9.69 1.40 0.48
N GLY A 267 -8.77 0.72 1.16
CA GLY A 267 -7.74 1.39 1.96
C GLY A 267 -6.61 1.99 1.13
N ALA A 268 -6.54 1.67 -0.18
CA ALA A 268 -5.54 2.16 -1.10
C ALA A 268 -6.03 2.04 -2.55
N THR A 269 -5.57 2.90 -3.45
CA THR A 269 -5.78 2.79 -4.90
C THR A 269 -5.10 1.53 -5.47
N SER A 270 -3.95 1.12 -4.91
CA SER A 270 -3.27 -0.15 -5.19
C SER A 270 -4.16 -1.37 -4.96
N THR A 271 -5.09 -1.33 -4.01
CA THR A 271 -6.09 -2.39 -3.79
C THR A 271 -7.00 -2.53 -5.00
N ILE A 272 -7.47 -1.40 -5.56
CA ILE A 272 -8.34 -1.37 -6.74
C ILE A 272 -7.61 -1.91 -7.97
N LEU A 273 -6.36 -1.47 -8.18
CA LEU A 273 -5.54 -1.91 -9.31
C LEU A 273 -5.16 -3.41 -9.21
N THR A 274 -4.92 -3.91 -8.00
CA THR A 274 -4.70 -5.36 -7.78
C THR A 274 -5.92 -6.17 -8.21
N GLU A 275 -7.12 -5.71 -7.88
CA GLU A 275 -8.34 -6.38 -8.32
C GLU A 275 -8.47 -6.38 -9.86
N TYR A 276 -8.13 -5.31 -10.55
CA TYR A 276 -8.13 -5.27 -12.01
C TYR A 276 -7.12 -6.24 -12.62
N LEU A 277 -5.90 -6.31 -12.09
CA LEU A 277 -4.87 -7.25 -12.55
C LEU A 277 -5.35 -8.71 -12.42
N ASP A 278 -5.93 -9.06 -11.27
CA ASP A 278 -6.50 -10.40 -11.01
C ASP A 278 -7.66 -10.71 -11.97
N ARG A 279 -8.60 -9.78 -12.16
CA ARG A 279 -9.76 -9.98 -13.05
C ARG A 279 -9.39 -10.10 -14.51
N PHE A 280 -8.35 -9.44 -14.94
CA PHE A 280 -7.82 -9.61 -16.30
C PHE A 280 -6.99 -10.89 -16.45
N GLY A 281 -6.71 -11.61 -15.36
CA GLY A 281 -5.90 -12.82 -15.36
C GLY A 281 -4.46 -12.57 -15.78
N LEU A 282 -3.93 -11.41 -15.44
CA LEU A 282 -2.54 -11.06 -15.74
C LEU A 282 -1.59 -11.74 -14.76
N ASP A 283 -0.52 -12.30 -15.31
CA ASP A 283 0.64 -12.71 -14.50
C ASP A 283 1.33 -11.45 -13.97
N ILE A 284 1.15 -11.15 -12.68
CA ILE A 284 1.65 -9.91 -12.07
C ILE A 284 3.18 -10.00 -11.94
N ASP A 285 3.90 -9.04 -12.54
CA ASP A 285 5.35 -8.91 -12.36
C ASP A 285 5.69 -8.75 -10.87
N PRO A 286 6.67 -9.49 -10.32
CA PRO A 286 7.07 -9.37 -8.91
C PRO A 286 7.41 -7.94 -8.46
N ARG A 287 7.92 -7.08 -9.35
CA ARG A 287 8.21 -5.68 -9.05
C ARG A 287 6.92 -4.90 -8.81
N ILE A 288 5.93 -5.09 -9.71
CA ILE A 288 4.60 -4.45 -9.59
C ILE A 288 3.86 -5.00 -8.37
N ALA A 289 3.88 -6.30 -8.14
CA ALA A 289 3.27 -6.91 -6.95
C ALA A 289 3.87 -6.37 -5.65
N THR A 290 5.21 -6.20 -5.62
CA THR A 290 5.91 -5.65 -4.46
C THR A 290 5.56 -4.18 -4.24
N ALA A 291 5.48 -3.39 -5.32
CA ALA A 291 5.06 -2.00 -5.27
C ALA A 291 3.62 -1.86 -4.74
N LEU A 292 2.67 -2.61 -5.29
CA LEU A 292 1.26 -2.59 -4.88
C LEU A 292 1.08 -2.98 -3.42
N LEU A 293 1.72 -4.07 -2.97
CA LEU A 293 1.62 -4.46 -1.57
C LEU A 293 2.23 -3.41 -0.64
N TYR A 294 3.32 -2.76 -1.06
CA TYR A 294 3.93 -1.70 -0.29
C TYR A 294 3.01 -0.46 -0.23
N GLY A 295 2.39 -0.05 -1.33
CA GLY A 295 1.39 1.02 -1.37
C GLY A 295 0.23 0.75 -0.40
N ILE A 296 -0.41 -0.43 -0.48
CA ILE A 296 -1.48 -0.84 0.44
C ILE A 296 -1.03 -0.74 1.91
N ARG A 297 0.19 -1.19 2.23
CA ARG A 297 0.71 -1.16 3.61
C ARG A 297 0.91 0.26 4.13
N ILE A 298 1.40 1.16 3.29
CA ILE A 298 1.65 2.56 3.69
C ILE A 298 0.32 3.26 3.97
N ASP A 299 -0.63 3.21 3.06
CA ASP A 299 -1.91 3.90 3.20
C ASP A 299 -2.76 3.36 4.33
N THR A 300 -2.77 2.04 4.51
CA THR A 300 -3.49 1.39 5.60
C THR A 300 -2.71 1.35 6.92
N ASN A 301 -1.53 1.95 6.99
CA ASN A 301 -0.62 1.87 8.13
C ASN A 301 -0.46 0.42 8.62
N ASP A 302 0.09 -0.45 7.75
CA ASP A 302 0.22 -1.89 8.00
C ASP A 302 -1.11 -2.57 8.39
N PHE A 303 -2.17 -2.30 7.63
CA PHE A 303 -3.52 -2.85 7.83
C PHE A 303 -4.14 -2.51 9.19
N THR A 304 -3.81 -1.35 9.77
CA THR A 304 -4.34 -0.90 11.07
C THR A 304 -5.26 0.31 10.99
N ARG A 305 -5.28 1.03 9.84
CA ARG A 305 -6.08 2.24 9.63
C ARG A 305 -6.82 2.18 8.29
N GLU A 306 -8.08 2.58 8.28
CA GLU A 306 -8.93 2.71 7.06
C GLU A 306 -8.91 1.47 6.15
N VAL A 307 -8.80 0.27 6.77
CA VAL A 307 -8.66 -1.00 6.09
C VAL A 307 -10.00 -1.70 5.90
N SER A 308 -10.16 -2.37 4.79
CA SER A 308 -11.33 -3.18 4.43
C SER A 308 -10.95 -4.64 4.11
N ALA A 309 -11.96 -5.49 3.90
CA ALA A 309 -11.74 -6.87 3.45
C ALA A 309 -11.06 -6.94 2.07
N MET A 310 -11.26 -5.91 1.23
CA MET A 310 -10.64 -5.83 -0.11
C MET A 310 -9.13 -5.73 -0.02
N ASP A 311 -8.60 -4.97 0.95
CA ASP A 311 -7.16 -4.78 1.13
C ASP A 311 -6.46 -6.08 1.54
N PHE A 312 -7.09 -6.87 2.42
CA PHE A 312 -6.60 -8.20 2.78
C PHE A 312 -6.67 -9.18 1.61
N GLN A 313 -7.72 -9.10 0.78
CA GLN A 313 -7.84 -9.94 -0.40
C GLN A 313 -6.77 -9.57 -1.44
N ALA A 314 -6.55 -8.28 -1.71
CA ALA A 314 -5.49 -7.80 -2.58
C ALA A 314 -4.11 -8.26 -2.08
N ALA A 315 -3.83 -8.11 -0.78
CA ALA A 315 -2.59 -8.59 -0.20
C ALA A 315 -2.42 -10.11 -0.35
N SER A 316 -3.49 -10.90 -0.18
CA SER A 316 -3.48 -12.35 -0.38
C SER A 316 -3.18 -12.73 -1.83
N THR A 317 -3.69 -11.98 -2.81
CA THR A 317 -3.42 -12.17 -4.24
C THR A 317 -1.95 -11.85 -4.58
N LEU A 318 -1.41 -10.77 -4.01
CA LEU A 318 -0.05 -10.30 -4.31
C LEU A 318 1.04 -11.14 -3.62
N LEU A 319 0.79 -11.59 -2.38
CA LEU A 319 1.79 -12.22 -1.51
C LEU A 319 2.57 -13.39 -2.14
N PRO A 320 1.99 -14.28 -2.99
CA PRO A 320 2.75 -15.37 -3.62
C PRO A 320 3.90 -14.94 -4.54
N VAL A 321 3.85 -13.69 -5.05
CA VAL A 321 4.83 -13.17 -6.03
C VAL A 321 5.66 -11.99 -5.51
N VAL A 322 5.34 -11.47 -4.33
CA VAL A 322 6.00 -10.31 -3.70
C VAL A 322 7.42 -10.66 -3.25
N ASP A 323 8.37 -9.75 -3.48
CA ASP A 323 9.70 -9.78 -2.87
C ASP A 323 9.70 -9.02 -1.52
N THR A 324 9.43 -9.76 -0.44
CA THR A 324 9.41 -9.19 0.92
C THR A 324 10.77 -8.67 1.37
N THR A 325 11.88 -9.15 0.78
CA THR A 325 13.22 -8.63 1.07
C THR A 325 13.37 -7.21 0.55
N LYS A 326 12.85 -6.94 -0.64
CA LYS A 326 12.86 -5.58 -1.18
C LYS A 326 11.98 -4.63 -0.37
N ILE A 327 10.81 -5.06 0.09
CA ILE A 327 9.99 -4.24 0.99
C ILE A 327 10.81 -3.82 2.23
N SER A 328 11.47 -4.77 2.90
CA SER A 328 12.31 -4.45 4.06
C SER A 328 13.46 -3.49 3.73
N GLN A 329 14.01 -3.56 2.53
CA GLN A 329 15.05 -2.64 2.07
C GLN A 329 14.50 -1.23 1.75
N ILE A 330 13.27 -1.14 1.27
CA ILE A 330 12.56 0.13 1.04
C ILE A 330 12.25 0.81 2.37
N GLU A 331 11.73 0.06 3.35
CA GLU A 331 11.38 0.56 4.69
C GLU A 331 12.60 0.96 5.52
N GLN A 332 13.74 0.35 5.26
CA GLN A 332 15.00 0.65 5.93
C GLN A 332 16.07 1.00 4.90
N PRO A 333 15.91 2.13 4.20
CA PRO A 333 16.93 2.56 3.25
C PRO A 333 18.25 2.77 3.96
N THR A 334 19.33 2.44 3.28
CA THR A 334 20.68 2.63 3.83
C THR A 334 20.92 4.09 4.13
N ILE A 335 21.06 4.40 5.40
CA ILE A 335 21.34 5.76 5.86
C ILE A 335 22.80 6.09 5.53
N GLY A 336 23.02 7.14 4.75
CA GLY A 336 24.35 7.64 4.43
C GLY A 336 25.14 8.09 5.67
N GLY A 337 26.47 8.01 5.62
CA GLY A 337 27.32 8.44 6.74
C GLY A 337 27.04 9.89 7.18
N ASP A 338 26.82 10.78 6.22
CA ASP A 338 26.51 12.20 6.48
C ASP A 338 25.17 12.37 7.22
N THR A 339 24.16 11.60 6.84
CA THR A 339 22.85 11.60 7.52
C THR A 339 22.97 11.05 8.94
N LEU A 340 23.75 9.96 9.14
CA LEU A 340 24.03 9.46 10.49
C LEU A 340 24.73 10.51 11.37
N GLU A 341 25.60 11.31 10.79
CA GLU A 341 26.27 12.43 11.50
C GLU A 341 25.26 13.51 11.91
N VAL A 342 24.32 13.86 11.02
CA VAL A 342 23.23 14.80 11.32
C VAL A 342 22.33 14.26 12.44
N ILE A 343 21.92 12.99 12.39
CA ILE A 343 21.14 12.33 13.45
C ILE A 343 21.90 12.36 14.77
N ALA A 344 23.19 12.01 14.77
CA ALA A 344 24.01 12.04 15.97
C ALA A 344 24.12 13.45 16.57
N LYS A 345 24.27 14.48 15.73
CA LYS A 345 24.26 15.89 16.15
C LYS A 345 22.90 16.29 16.73
N ALA A 346 21.80 15.91 16.08
CA ALA A 346 20.45 16.18 16.57
C ALA A 346 20.21 15.56 17.96
N ILE A 347 20.59 14.30 18.13
CA ILE A 347 20.47 13.62 19.44
C ILE A 347 21.32 14.31 20.50
N LYS A 348 22.54 14.73 20.17
CA LYS A 348 23.49 15.36 21.12
C LYS A 348 23.07 16.78 21.50
N ASN A 349 22.63 17.57 20.53
CA ASN A 349 22.37 18.99 20.68
C ASN A 349 20.91 19.29 21.06
N ARG A 350 20.05 18.26 21.17
CA ARG A 350 18.62 18.49 21.46
C ARG A 350 18.39 19.26 22.73
N GLU A 351 17.52 20.24 22.66
CA GLU A 351 16.87 20.87 23.79
C GLU A 351 15.44 20.32 23.91
N GLN A 352 15.09 19.78 25.07
CA GLN A 352 13.75 19.27 25.33
C GLN A 352 13.06 20.11 26.39
N ARG A 353 11.86 20.61 26.04
CA ARG A 353 10.95 21.26 26.99
C ARG A 353 9.63 20.49 26.96
N GLU A 354 9.24 19.89 28.08
CA GLU A 354 8.08 19.00 28.18
C GLU A 354 8.14 17.86 27.13
N SER A 355 7.17 17.82 26.21
CA SER A 355 7.09 16.81 25.14
C SER A 355 7.62 17.30 23.78
N VAL A 356 8.29 18.44 23.74
CA VAL A 356 8.82 19.04 22.52
C VAL A 356 10.34 18.99 22.54
N ALA A 357 10.96 18.49 21.47
CA ALA A 357 12.42 18.46 21.30
C ALA A 357 12.83 19.28 20.08
N VAL A 358 13.84 20.14 20.25
CA VAL A 358 14.40 21.00 19.19
C VAL A 358 15.89 20.74 19.09
N ALA A 359 16.45 20.68 17.88
CA ALA A 359 17.89 20.48 17.70
C ALA A 359 18.45 21.24 16.48
N GLY A 360 19.50 22.05 16.74
CA GLY A 360 20.35 22.60 15.70
C GLY A 360 21.49 21.63 15.37
N VAL A 361 21.69 21.32 14.09
CA VAL A 361 22.71 20.36 13.63
C VAL A 361 23.89 21.01 12.91
N GLY A 362 23.86 22.34 12.78
CA GLY A 362 24.92 23.08 12.11
C GLY A 362 24.85 22.92 10.58
N ARG A 363 26.03 22.91 9.94
CA ARG A 363 26.12 22.74 8.50
C ARG A 363 25.69 21.32 8.08
N ILE A 364 24.89 21.24 7.01
CA ILE A 364 24.38 20.00 6.42
C ILE A 364 24.85 19.88 4.96
N GLY A 365 25.11 18.66 4.52
CA GLY A 365 25.37 18.34 3.12
C GLY A 365 24.09 18.10 2.32
N ASP A 366 23.11 17.49 2.98
CA ASP A 366 21.80 17.16 2.41
C ASP A 366 20.68 17.60 3.36
N ARG A 367 19.69 18.33 2.81
CA ARG A 367 18.53 18.78 3.57
C ARG A 367 17.62 17.62 4.03
N ASP A 368 17.61 16.52 3.25
CA ASP A 368 16.79 15.34 3.51
C ASP A 368 17.22 14.56 4.76
N ALA A 369 18.39 14.87 5.31
CA ALA A 369 18.83 14.36 6.61
C ALA A 369 18.04 14.96 7.80
N LEU A 370 17.44 16.15 7.64
CA LEU A 370 16.71 16.82 8.74
C LEU A 370 15.40 16.13 9.08
N PRO A 371 14.52 15.77 8.11
CA PRO A 371 13.35 14.94 8.38
C PRO A 371 13.68 13.65 9.14
N GLN A 372 14.69 12.91 8.68
CA GLN A 372 15.11 11.67 9.31
C GLN A 372 15.60 11.87 10.76
N ALA A 373 16.34 12.94 11.00
CA ALA A 373 16.76 13.30 12.35
C ALA A 373 15.57 13.69 13.24
N ALA A 374 14.56 14.38 12.69
CA ALA A 374 13.34 14.74 13.40
C ALA A 374 12.52 13.48 13.79
N ASP A 375 12.39 12.52 12.88
CA ASP A 375 11.72 11.24 13.12
C ASP A 375 12.44 10.43 14.20
N GLN A 376 13.77 10.39 14.20
CA GLN A 376 14.55 9.72 15.25
C GLN A 376 14.36 10.39 16.63
N LEU A 377 14.28 11.71 16.70
CA LEU A 377 13.98 12.41 17.96
C LEU A 377 12.52 12.16 18.40
N LEU A 378 11.58 12.05 17.46
CA LEU A 378 10.18 11.77 17.75
C LEU A 378 9.99 10.36 18.36
N ALA A 379 10.85 9.41 18.02
CA ALA A 379 10.84 8.06 18.60
C ALA A 379 11.28 8.01 20.08
N MET A 380 11.81 9.10 20.64
CA MET A 380 12.22 9.15 22.05
C MET A 380 11.02 9.12 23.00
N GLU A 381 11.20 8.46 24.13
CA GLU A 381 10.20 8.43 25.21
C GLU A 381 9.90 9.84 25.73
N GLY A 382 8.61 10.17 25.82
CA GLY A 382 8.15 11.48 26.31
C GLY A 382 8.21 12.61 25.30
N VAL A 383 8.62 12.36 24.04
CA VAL A 383 8.62 13.34 22.96
C VAL A 383 7.40 13.11 22.06
N SER A 384 6.64 14.15 21.78
CA SER A 384 5.49 14.12 20.88
C SER A 384 5.60 15.10 19.71
N THR A 385 6.54 16.04 19.76
CA THR A 385 6.79 17.03 18.72
C THR A 385 8.29 17.32 18.62
N THR A 386 8.80 17.42 17.40
CA THR A 386 10.23 17.67 17.13
C THR A 386 10.44 18.75 16.09
N LEU A 387 11.53 19.49 16.21
CA LEU A 387 12.06 20.37 15.19
C LEU A 387 13.55 20.12 15.05
N VAL A 388 14.04 19.84 13.85
CA VAL A 388 15.46 19.77 13.54
C VAL A 388 15.77 20.78 12.43
N PHE A 389 16.86 21.52 12.58
CA PHE A 389 17.28 22.51 11.61
C PHE A 389 18.79 22.57 11.42
N GLY A 390 19.19 22.92 10.23
CA GLY A 390 20.57 23.09 9.84
C GLY A 390 20.70 24.03 8.65
N PHE A 391 21.90 24.41 8.30
CA PHE A 391 22.14 25.35 7.19
C PHE A 391 23.00 24.73 6.09
N ARG A 392 22.71 25.15 4.86
CA ARG A 392 23.53 24.91 3.68
C ARG A 392 23.58 26.21 2.86
N ASP A 393 24.78 26.64 2.54
CA ASP A 393 25.00 27.92 1.88
C ASP A 393 24.42 29.07 2.72
N GLU A 394 23.59 29.93 2.16
CA GLU A 394 22.94 31.05 2.84
C GLU A 394 21.54 30.73 3.35
N MET A 395 21.13 29.45 3.33
CA MET A 395 19.79 29.01 3.66
C MET A 395 19.78 28.11 4.89
N VAL A 396 18.88 28.39 5.83
CA VAL A 396 18.56 27.48 6.94
C VAL A 396 17.31 26.70 6.59
N PHE A 397 17.39 25.40 6.70
CA PHE A 397 16.29 24.46 6.48
C PHE A 397 15.82 23.93 7.82
N LEU A 398 14.50 23.87 7.99
CA LEU A 398 13.83 23.36 9.18
C LEU A 398 12.92 22.18 8.80
N SER A 399 12.89 21.16 9.64
CA SER A 399 11.95 20.05 9.51
C SER A 399 11.34 19.73 10.86
N ALA A 400 10.02 19.71 10.93
CA ALA A 400 9.25 19.41 12.13
C ALA A 400 8.38 18.16 11.93
N ARG A 401 8.19 17.40 13.03
CA ARG A 401 7.32 16.21 13.09
C ARG A 401 6.49 16.26 14.36
N SER A 402 5.24 15.81 14.31
CA SER A 402 4.38 15.70 15.50
C SER A 402 3.45 14.49 15.42
N ARG A 403 3.25 13.83 16.56
CA ARG A 403 2.20 12.84 16.78
C ARG A 403 1.14 13.33 17.78
N ALA A 404 1.22 14.60 18.15
CA ALA A 404 0.31 15.21 19.09
C ALA A 404 -0.96 15.71 18.38
N SER A 405 -2.14 15.19 18.73
CA SER A 405 -3.42 15.53 18.10
C SER A 405 -3.88 17.00 18.32
N ASN A 406 -3.21 17.73 19.21
CA ASN A 406 -3.53 19.12 19.55
C ASN A 406 -2.54 20.13 18.96
N VAL A 407 -1.66 19.71 18.07
CA VAL A 407 -0.67 20.54 17.39
C VAL A 407 -0.88 20.42 15.88
N ASP A 408 -1.07 21.54 15.19
CA ASP A 408 -0.97 21.65 13.75
C ASP A 408 0.38 22.27 13.41
N LEU A 409 1.32 21.45 12.89
CA LEU A 409 2.67 21.91 12.56
C LEU A 409 2.69 22.88 11.38
N GLY A 410 1.81 22.67 10.39
CA GLY A 410 1.73 23.56 9.24
C GLY A 410 1.34 24.98 9.64
N GLU A 411 0.34 25.15 10.51
CA GLU A 411 -0.01 26.45 11.08
C GLU A 411 1.07 26.97 12.04
N THR A 412 1.60 26.11 12.90
CA THR A 412 2.64 26.48 13.88
C THR A 412 3.90 27.02 13.20
N LEU A 413 4.37 26.37 12.13
CA LEU A 413 5.56 26.84 11.42
C LEU A 413 5.29 28.12 10.61
N ARG A 414 4.11 28.25 10.00
CA ARG A 414 3.73 29.50 9.33
C ARG A 414 3.72 30.66 10.33
N ASP A 415 3.08 30.51 11.47
CA ASP A 415 3.04 31.57 12.49
C ASP A 415 4.44 31.93 13.00
N ALA A 416 5.32 30.95 13.19
CA ALA A 416 6.67 31.17 13.68
C ALA A 416 7.62 31.76 12.63
N PHE A 417 7.55 31.33 11.38
CA PHE A 417 8.64 31.52 10.41
C PHE A 417 8.25 32.21 9.10
N ASP A 418 6.98 32.29 8.69
CA ASP A 418 6.57 33.05 7.50
C ASP A 418 6.98 34.53 7.53
N PRO A 419 6.99 35.21 8.68
CA PRO A 419 7.47 36.59 8.71
C PRO A 419 8.95 36.79 8.37
N ILE A 420 9.76 35.72 8.41
CA ILE A 420 11.21 35.75 8.22
C ILE A 420 11.72 34.76 7.16
N GLY A 421 10.81 34.12 6.44
CA GLY A 421 11.15 33.11 5.42
C GLY A 421 9.92 32.54 4.74
N SER A 422 9.97 31.26 4.43
CA SER A 422 8.84 30.51 3.88
C SER A 422 8.60 29.27 4.73
N ALA A 423 7.35 29.01 5.15
CA ALA A 423 6.99 27.89 5.97
C ALA A 423 5.68 27.26 5.52
N GLY A 424 5.54 25.93 5.68
CA GLY A 424 4.32 25.21 5.32
C GLY A 424 4.39 23.73 5.65
N GLY A 425 3.28 23.05 5.40
CA GLY A 425 3.13 21.62 5.67
C GLY A 425 1.75 21.25 6.18
N HIS A 426 1.67 20.04 6.69
CA HIS A 426 0.46 19.43 7.26
C HIS A 426 0.49 19.47 8.80
N ALA A 427 -0.57 18.94 9.42
CA ALA A 427 -0.70 18.94 10.87
C ALA A 427 0.40 18.13 11.59
N ASP A 428 0.87 17.05 11.00
CA ASP A 428 1.84 16.10 11.55
C ASP A 428 3.27 16.30 11.05
N MET A 429 3.46 16.97 9.90
CA MET A 429 4.75 17.28 9.30
C MET A 429 4.78 18.66 8.64
N ALA A 430 5.85 19.41 8.88
CA ALA A 430 6.02 20.72 8.27
C ALA A 430 7.50 21.08 8.12
N GLY A 431 7.78 22.02 7.22
CA GLY A 431 9.11 22.55 6.98
C GLY A 431 9.14 24.06 6.84
N ALA A 432 10.32 24.64 6.98
CA ALA A 432 10.55 26.03 6.69
C ALA A 432 11.94 26.26 6.08
N GLN A 433 12.07 27.35 5.34
CA GLN A 433 13.32 27.80 4.74
C GLN A 433 13.52 29.28 5.06
N LEU A 434 14.69 29.59 5.62
CA LEU A 434 15.01 30.94 6.05
C LEU A 434 16.30 31.38 5.34
N GLU A 435 16.21 32.46 4.57
CA GLU A 435 17.37 33.05 3.92
C GLU A 435 18.14 33.93 4.90
N ILE A 436 19.42 33.66 5.05
CA ILE A 436 20.27 34.38 6.01
C ILE A 436 21.49 34.92 5.27
N GLY A 437 21.39 36.14 4.72
CA GLY A 437 22.42 36.76 3.94
C GLY A 437 23.76 37.00 4.69
N ILE A 438 23.71 37.02 6.03
CA ILE A 438 24.94 37.16 6.85
C ILE A 438 25.83 35.88 6.83
N LEU A 439 25.28 34.71 6.48
CA LEU A 439 26.05 33.47 6.36
C LEU A 439 27.04 33.53 5.15
N GLY A 440 26.65 34.22 4.08
CA GLY A 440 27.49 34.38 2.89
C GLY A 440 28.72 35.31 3.09
N GLY A 441 28.76 36.06 4.18
CA GLY A 441 29.86 36.98 4.51
C GLY A 441 30.86 36.44 5.53
N ALA A 442 30.68 35.25 6.04
CA ALA A 442 31.58 34.67 7.06
C ALA A 442 32.80 34.03 6.41
N ASP A 443 34.00 34.53 6.79
CA ASP A 443 35.28 34.14 6.19
C ASP A 443 35.87 32.84 6.79
N ASP A 444 35.41 32.39 7.97
CA ASP A 444 35.91 31.17 8.62
C ASP A 444 34.83 30.37 9.34
N GLU A 445 35.16 29.11 9.66
CA GLU A 445 34.24 28.14 10.31
C GLU A 445 33.86 28.53 11.75
N ALA A 446 34.74 29.27 12.45
CA ALA A 446 34.47 29.73 13.81
C ALA A 446 33.45 30.87 13.82
N GLU A 447 33.49 31.75 12.82
CA GLU A 447 32.50 32.82 12.62
C GLU A 447 31.15 32.25 12.24
N LEU A 448 31.11 31.29 11.30
CA LEU A 448 29.89 30.55 10.95
C LEU A 448 29.23 29.89 12.16
N ASN A 449 29.99 29.20 13.00
CA ASN A 449 29.49 28.58 14.21
C ASN A 449 28.95 29.60 15.21
N SER A 450 29.57 30.78 15.32
CA SER A 450 29.09 31.84 16.20
C SER A 450 27.80 32.47 15.71
N ILE A 451 27.65 32.67 14.40
CA ILE A 451 26.41 33.15 13.77
C ILE A 451 25.30 32.08 13.96
N PHE A 452 25.63 30.80 13.70
CA PHE A 452 24.68 29.74 13.82
C PHE A 452 24.16 29.58 15.26
N SER A 453 24.98 29.78 16.27
CA SER A 453 24.52 29.71 17.68
C SER A 453 23.47 30.77 18.02
N VAL A 454 23.54 31.96 17.42
CA VAL A 454 22.52 33.01 17.58
C VAL A 454 21.23 32.62 16.83
N ILE A 455 21.36 32.07 15.63
CA ILE A 455 20.24 31.59 14.83
C ILE A 455 19.52 30.45 15.57
N GLU A 456 20.28 29.53 16.16
CA GLU A 456 19.78 28.41 16.95
C GLU A 456 18.93 28.88 18.13
N GLU A 457 19.36 29.88 18.86
CA GLU A 457 18.58 30.48 19.98
C GLU A 457 17.28 31.08 19.45
N VAL A 458 17.33 31.85 18.36
CA VAL A 458 16.14 32.52 17.78
C VAL A 458 15.13 31.50 17.27
N ILE A 459 15.57 30.48 16.51
CA ILE A 459 14.67 29.45 15.96
C ILE A 459 14.04 28.64 17.09
N THR A 460 14.86 28.22 18.05
CA THR A 460 14.42 27.42 19.20
C THR A 460 13.35 28.17 20.01
N ASP A 461 13.58 29.41 20.36
CA ASP A 461 12.65 30.20 21.17
C ASP A 461 11.35 30.51 20.40
N ARG A 462 11.44 30.86 19.10
CA ARG A 462 10.27 31.07 18.25
C ARG A 462 9.37 29.82 18.17
N PHE A 463 9.98 28.64 17.98
CA PHE A 463 9.22 27.42 17.87
C PHE A 463 8.55 27.03 19.19
N PHE A 464 9.29 27.10 20.31
CA PHE A 464 8.68 26.83 21.63
C PHE A 464 7.55 27.81 21.98
N GLU A 465 7.67 29.07 21.58
CA GLU A 465 6.63 30.06 21.81
C GLU A 465 5.39 29.78 20.94
N ALA A 466 5.58 29.48 19.67
CA ALA A 466 4.48 29.14 18.75
C ALA A 466 3.70 27.89 19.25
N ILE A 467 4.37 26.84 19.68
CA ILE A 467 3.71 25.65 20.24
C ILE A 467 2.91 25.99 21.51
N ARG A 468 3.41 26.89 22.35
CA ARG A 468 2.76 27.22 23.61
C ARG A 468 1.54 28.13 23.45
N THR A 469 1.51 28.99 22.43
CA THR A 469 0.48 30.03 22.26
C THR A 469 -0.78 29.56 21.56
N ARG A 470 -0.85 28.39 21.00
CA ARG A 470 -1.87 27.77 20.14
C ARG A 470 -1.85 28.30 18.68
N PRO A 471 -2.14 27.44 17.70
CA PRO A 471 -2.27 27.83 16.30
C PRO A 471 -3.31 28.98 16.13
N GLY A 472 -2.95 29.99 15.33
CA GLY A 472 -3.83 31.14 15.07
C GLY A 472 -3.74 32.29 16.05
N THR A 473 -2.94 32.22 17.11
CA THR A 473 -2.61 33.38 17.94
C THR A 473 -1.30 34.01 17.43
N PRO A 474 -1.27 35.31 17.07
CA PRO A 474 -0.05 35.96 16.65
C PRO A 474 1.06 35.76 17.67
N VAL A 475 2.21 35.24 17.24
CA VAL A 475 3.40 35.14 18.08
C VAL A 475 3.72 36.55 18.57
N GLY A 476 3.74 36.75 19.89
CA GLY A 476 3.92 38.06 20.50
C GLY A 476 5.16 38.75 19.92
N ALA A 477 5.09 40.07 19.82
CA ALA A 477 6.09 40.88 19.11
C ALA A 477 7.52 40.55 19.56
N TYR A 478 8.21 39.76 18.75
CA TYR A 478 9.67 39.62 18.87
C TYR A 478 10.33 40.99 18.76
N ASP A 479 11.31 41.22 19.55
CA ASP A 479 12.10 42.45 19.46
C ASP A 479 12.65 42.55 18.02
N ARG A 480 12.29 43.62 17.31
CA ARG A 480 12.69 43.90 15.92
C ARG A 480 14.19 43.82 15.66
N THR A 481 14.98 43.76 16.71
CA THR A 481 16.45 43.64 16.63
C THR A 481 16.96 42.33 16.06
N SER A 482 16.16 41.24 16.02
CA SER A 482 16.59 39.96 15.44
C SER A 482 16.16 39.79 13.97
N GLU A 483 15.23 40.59 13.47
CA GLU A 483 14.73 40.48 12.08
C GLU A 483 15.82 40.87 11.03
N TRP A 484 16.81 41.67 11.38
CA TRP A 484 17.87 42.03 10.46
C TRP A 484 18.76 40.83 10.04
N LEU A 485 18.82 39.77 10.84
CA LEU A 485 19.53 38.53 10.53
C LEU A 485 19.01 37.82 9.28
N PHE A 486 17.74 38.06 8.96
CA PHE A 486 17.00 37.37 7.90
C PHE A 486 16.69 38.28 6.69
N GLN A 487 17.36 39.42 6.59
CA GLN A 487 17.23 40.29 5.41
C GLN A 487 18.22 39.84 4.34
N PRO A 488 17.80 39.73 3.06
CA PRO A 488 18.72 39.49 1.95
C PRO A 488 19.79 40.62 1.94
N GLY A 489 21.05 40.23 1.79
CA GLY A 489 22.12 41.22 1.70
C GLY A 489 21.84 42.21 0.56
N GLU A 490 21.68 43.51 0.87
CA GLU A 490 21.63 44.53 -0.18
C GLU A 490 22.91 44.43 -1.02
N SER A 491 22.76 44.08 -2.29
CA SER A 491 23.83 44.20 -3.28
C SER A 491 24.30 45.66 -3.27
N GLY A 492 25.52 45.89 -2.79
CA GLY A 492 26.11 47.20 -2.67
C GLY A 492 26.03 48.00 -3.97
N PRO A 493 25.98 49.34 -3.89
CA PRO A 493 25.80 50.16 -5.06
C PRO A 493 26.94 49.92 -6.06
N ASN A 494 26.56 49.69 -7.28
CA ASN A 494 27.45 49.53 -8.42
C ASN A 494 28.12 50.89 -8.71
N ASP A 495 29.29 51.18 -8.11
CA ASP A 495 30.15 52.31 -8.44
C ASP A 495 30.77 52.08 -9.80
N GLY A 496 30.09 52.53 -10.85
CA GLY A 496 30.55 52.37 -12.22
C GLY A 496 29.95 53.35 -13.21
N GLU A 497 30.01 54.66 -12.90
CA GLU A 497 29.91 55.68 -13.94
C GLU A 497 30.81 56.84 -13.56
N SER A 498 32.00 56.92 -14.18
CA SER A 498 32.63 58.20 -14.45
C SER A 498 33.70 58.05 -15.54
N ALA A 499 33.51 58.82 -16.61
CA ALA A 499 34.29 59.26 -17.74
C ALA A 499 34.13 58.48 -19.02
#